data_54a2d60b3dbdade8f3ac053c1dab5a2c
#
_entry.id   54a2d60b3dbdade8f3ac053c1dab5a2c
#
_cell.length_a   1.000
_cell.length_b   1.000
_cell.length_c   1.000
_cell.angle_alpha   90.00
_cell.angle_beta   90.00
_cell.angle_gamma   90.00
#
_symmetry.space_group_name_H-M   'P 1'
#
loop_
_entity.id
_entity.type
_entity.pdbx_description
1 polymer ?
#
loop_
_entity_poly.entity_id
_entity_poly.type
_entity_poly.pdbx_seq_one_letter_code
_entity_poly.pdbx_strand_id
1 'polypeptide(L)'
;MITAEAFSAEVIDPELTPTLYRLSNKGIQFTDYYQPASAGTTGGEYQNIFGMLPTAGGASFKGTQSHYNYMTIGSQLDRLGYYGKAFHNNSYTYYNRHLTHVNLGYSDGFMGYGNGMEKYVKGLWPQSDLEMMQGTLPTYIDKEKFNVYYMTVSGHSGYSKDGNSMTARNWDLVKDLPYSDEVKGYLAANLELEKMLSYLVEELEKKGIADDTVICLTSDHYPYGLSKNGLKELYGGTPENIFRRDHSAWILWCASLEDEEPIVVSTPTTSLDILPTLSNLFGTEFDSRLFPGRDVFSDAEAIAFNANYDWKTEYGTYFASEGKFVPEDGVEVPDGYVDRIKALVRNKMRYCTMAWENDYFRHLFEK
;
A
#
# COMPACT_ATOMS: atom_id res chain seq x y z
N MET A 1 7.84 4.94 -3.24
CA MET A 1 6.57 4.24 -2.87
C MET A 1 6.86 2.78 -2.60
N ILE A 2 6.29 2.20 -1.54
CA ILE A 2 6.54 0.81 -1.13
C ILE A 2 5.19 0.13 -0.92
N THR A 3 4.95 -0.96 -1.63
CA THR A 3 3.84 -1.87 -1.36
C THR A 3 4.40 -3.09 -0.62
N ALA A 4 3.98 -3.24 0.65
CA ALA A 4 4.51 -4.24 1.55
C ALA A 4 3.64 -5.50 1.54
N GLU A 5 4.23 -6.64 1.18
CA GLU A 5 3.56 -7.96 1.12
C GLU A 5 2.97 -8.35 2.48
N ALA A 6 1.66 -8.54 2.52
CA ALA A 6 0.88 -8.99 3.69
C ALA A 6 1.13 -8.19 4.98
N PHE A 7 1.49 -6.90 4.85
CA PHE A 7 1.76 -6.03 5.99
C PHE A 7 0.46 -5.68 6.73
N SER A 8 0.53 -5.57 8.05
CA SER A 8 -0.56 -5.20 8.94
C SER A 8 -0.10 -4.12 9.92
N ALA A 9 -0.99 -3.23 10.32
CA ALA A 9 -0.71 -2.25 11.37
C ALA A 9 -0.25 -2.89 12.69
N GLU A 10 -0.65 -4.13 12.94
CA GLU A 10 -0.28 -4.90 14.15
C GLU A 10 1.22 -5.26 14.19
N VAL A 11 1.98 -5.03 13.10
CA VAL A 11 3.45 -5.19 13.07
C VAL A 11 4.16 -3.97 13.67
N ILE A 12 3.48 -2.82 13.75
CA ILE A 12 4.08 -1.58 14.20
C ILE A 12 4.19 -1.59 15.72
N ASP A 13 5.41 -1.69 16.22
CA ASP A 13 5.71 -1.81 17.65
C ASP A 13 6.97 -0.98 17.99
N PRO A 14 6.97 -0.17 19.07
CA PRO A 14 8.10 0.71 19.39
C PRO A 14 9.40 -0.03 19.74
N GLU A 15 9.33 -1.28 20.20
CA GLU A 15 10.51 -2.06 20.58
C GLU A 15 10.93 -3.02 19.46
N LEU A 16 9.96 -3.67 18.80
CA LEU A 16 10.22 -4.69 17.78
C LEU A 16 10.50 -4.09 16.40
N THR A 17 9.77 -3.01 16.03
CA THR A 17 9.85 -2.36 14.72
C THR A 17 9.97 -0.83 14.86
N PRO A 18 11.04 -0.33 15.48
CA PRO A 18 11.20 1.09 15.85
C PRO A 18 11.18 2.05 14.66
N THR A 19 11.66 1.62 13.48
CA THR A 19 11.60 2.47 12.29
C THR A 19 10.18 2.58 11.77
N LEU A 20 9.45 1.48 11.62
CA LEU A 20 8.03 1.50 11.26
C LEU A 20 7.24 2.36 12.25
N TYR A 21 7.50 2.21 13.54
CA TYR A 21 6.86 3.02 14.58
C TYR A 21 7.19 4.51 14.43
N ARG A 22 8.47 4.88 14.21
CA ARG A 22 8.89 6.26 13.97
C ARG A 22 8.16 6.85 12.77
N LEU A 23 8.22 6.18 11.63
CA LEU A 23 7.63 6.69 10.38
C LEU A 23 6.10 6.83 10.47
N SER A 24 5.43 5.94 11.20
CA SER A 24 3.97 6.00 11.39
C SER A 24 3.54 7.12 12.35
N ASN A 25 4.40 7.50 13.31
CA ASN A 25 4.03 8.44 14.38
C ASN A 25 4.65 9.84 14.22
N LYS A 26 5.67 9.99 13.36
CA LYS A 26 6.38 11.25 13.14
C LYS A 26 6.10 11.89 11.77
N GLY A 27 5.29 11.26 10.95
CA GLY A 27 4.79 11.78 9.69
C GLY A 27 3.32 12.16 9.78
N ILE A 28 2.58 11.93 8.68
CA ILE A 28 1.13 12.04 8.66
C ILE A 28 0.55 10.76 9.23
N GLN A 29 -0.28 10.87 10.27
CA GLN A 29 -0.89 9.74 10.97
C GLN A 29 -2.29 9.47 10.43
N PHE A 30 -2.52 8.26 9.91
CA PHE A 30 -3.82 7.79 9.45
C PHE A 30 -4.36 6.79 10.48
N THR A 31 -5.34 7.21 11.28
CA THR A 31 -5.85 6.40 12.39
C THR A 31 -7.01 5.49 11.99
N ASP A 32 -7.60 5.70 10.82
CA ASP A 32 -8.76 4.96 10.29
C ASP A 32 -8.53 4.57 8.81
N TYR A 33 -7.42 3.86 8.54
CA TYR A 33 -7.01 3.46 7.20
C TYR A 33 -7.28 1.98 6.93
N TYR A 34 -7.77 1.69 5.72
CA TYR A 34 -8.15 0.35 5.27
C TYR A 34 -7.50 -0.01 3.93
N GLN A 35 -7.01 -1.26 3.82
CA GLN A 35 -6.55 -1.84 2.56
C GLN A 35 -7.57 -2.88 2.07
N PRO A 36 -8.61 -2.45 1.32
CA PRO A 36 -9.71 -3.32 0.93
C PRO A 36 -9.39 -4.16 -0.32
N ALA A 37 -8.18 -4.71 -0.40
CA ALA A 37 -7.71 -5.43 -1.58
C ALA A 37 -8.57 -6.66 -1.88
N SER A 38 -9.09 -6.65 -3.10
CA SER A 38 -9.71 -7.82 -3.72
C SER A 38 -8.76 -8.42 -4.75
N ALA A 39 -8.45 -9.54 -5.01
CA ALA A 39 -7.50 -10.10 -5.99
C ALA A 39 -6.03 -10.19 -5.48
N GLY A 40 -5.85 -10.28 -4.15
CA GLY A 40 -4.55 -10.50 -3.53
C GLY A 40 -3.52 -9.40 -3.88
N THR A 41 -2.24 -9.78 -3.95
CA THR A 41 -1.12 -8.87 -4.19
C THR A 41 -1.34 -7.94 -5.39
N THR A 42 -1.76 -8.47 -6.54
CA THR A 42 -1.97 -7.62 -7.73
C THR A 42 -3.13 -6.65 -7.59
N GLY A 43 -4.14 -7.00 -6.78
CA GLY A 43 -5.25 -6.10 -6.46
C GLY A 43 -4.80 -4.94 -5.60
N GLY A 44 -3.98 -5.20 -4.58
CA GLY A 44 -3.38 -4.18 -3.74
C GLY A 44 -2.42 -3.28 -4.50
N GLU A 45 -1.50 -3.83 -5.30
CA GLU A 45 -0.64 -3.03 -6.17
C GLU A 45 -1.44 -2.12 -7.11
N TYR A 46 -2.51 -2.65 -7.73
CA TYR A 46 -3.36 -1.86 -8.61
C TYR A 46 -4.03 -0.68 -7.88
N GLN A 47 -4.55 -0.93 -6.68
CA GLN A 47 -5.16 0.12 -5.87
C GLN A 47 -4.13 1.18 -5.44
N ASN A 48 -2.97 0.75 -4.95
CA ASN A 48 -1.93 1.63 -4.43
C ASN A 48 -1.34 2.54 -5.51
N ILE A 49 -1.14 2.02 -6.73
CA ILE A 49 -0.47 2.76 -7.83
C ILE A 49 -1.48 3.48 -8.71
N PHE A 50 -2.61 2.83 -9.00
CA PHE A 50 -3.57 3.33 -10.00
C PHE A 50 -4.77 4.06 -9.35
N GLY A 51 -4.98 3.90 -8.04
CA GLY A 51 -6.06 4.57 -7.30
C GLY A 51 -7.46 4.11 -7.68
N MET A 52 -7.62 2.87 -8.18
CA MET A 52 -8.91 2.28 -8.57
C MET A 52 -9.07 0.86 -8.04
N LEU A 53 -10.32 0.41 -7.88
CA LEU A 53 -10.61 -0.98 -7.53
C LEU A 53 -10.36 -1.93 -8.71
N PRO A 54 -9.76 -3.11 -8.47
CA PRO A 54 -9.46 -4.11 -9.50
C PRO A 54 -10.71 -4.91 -9.88
N THR A 55 -11.61 -4.33 -10.66
CA THR A 55 -12.93 -4.90 -11.02
C THR A 55 -12.84 -6.14 -11.91
N ALA A 56 -11.71 -6.37 -12.59
CA ALA A 56 -11.44 -7.59 -13.35
C ALA A 56 -10.45 -8.53 -12.62
N GLY A 57 -10.38 -8.46 -11.30
CA GLY A 57 -9.44 -9.25 -10.50
C GLY A 57 -7.99 -8.99 -10.91
N GLY A 58 -7.14 -10.02 -10.94
CA GLY A 58 -5.73 -9.89 -11.35
C GLY A 58 -5.52 -9.41 -12.79
N ALA A 59 -6.54 -9.46 -13.66
CA ALA A 59 -6.47 -8.92 -15.01
C ALA A 59 -6.42 -7.39 -15.00
N SER A 60 -6.98 -6.72 -13.98
CA SER A 60 -6.91 -5.26 -13.84
C SER A 60 -5.46 -4.78 -13.78
N PHE A 61 -4.63 -5.41 -12.95
CA PHE A 61 -3.21 -5.07 -12.88
C PHE A 61 -2.47 -5.40 -14.18
N LYS A 62 -2.68 -6.60 -14.74
CA LYS A 62 -2.04 -7.01 -16.01
C LYS A 62 -2.44 -6.12 -17.18
N GLY A 63 -3.67 -5.61 -17.20
CA GLY A 63 -4.16 -4.71 -18.24
C GLY A 63 -3.39 -3.39 -18.30
N THR A 64 -2.82 -2.93 -17.18
CA THR A 64 -2.03 -1.69 -17.14
C THR A 64 -0.82 -1.71 -18.08
N GLN A 65 -0.33 -2.88 -18.48
CA GLN A 65 0.76 -3.00 -19.47
C GLN A 65 0.42 -2.41 -20.85
N SER A 66 -0.87 -2.26 -21.16
CA SER A 66 -1.35 -1.79 -22.47
C SER A 66 -2.36 -0.65 -22.39
N HIS A 67 -2.89 -0.35 -21.19
CA HIS A 67 -3.75 0.81 -20.97
C HIS A 67 -2.94 2.11 -20.92
N TYR A 68 -3.61 3.23 -21.16
CA TYR A 68 -3.02 4.56 -21.10
C TYR A 68 -3.03 5.09 -19.66
N ASN A 69 -1.93 4.92 -18.95
CA ASN A 69 -1.85 5.17 -17.51
C ASN A 69 -1.38 6.61 -17.19
N TYR A 70 -1.97 7.60 -17.83
CA TYR A 70 -1.53 9.00 -17.78
C TYR A 70 -1.50 9.60 -16.37
N MET A 71 -2.43 9.20 -15.50
CA MET A 71 -2.67 9.83 -14.21
C MET A 71 -2.04 9.10 -13.02
N THR A 72 -1.32 7.98 -13.22
CA THR A 72 -0.59 7.34 -12.11
C THR A 72 0.51 8.27 -11.59
N ILE A 73 0.85 8.19 -10.31
CA ILE A 73 1.91 9.03 -9.73
C ILE A 73 3.24 8.84 -10.47
N GLY A 74 3.54 7.62 -10.90
CA GLY A 74 4.71 7.35 -11.74
C GLY A 74 4.71 8.16 -13.02
N SER A 75 3.61 8.11 -13.79
CA SER A 75 3.46 8.85 -15.05
C SER A 75 3.44 10.37 -14.87
N GLN A 76 2.89 10.87 -13.74
CA GLN A 76 2.90 12.29 -13.41
C GLN A 76 4.33 12.79 -13.16
N LEU A 77 5.10 12.05 -12.34
CA LEU A 77 6.47 12.42 -11.99
C LEU A 77 7.46 12.18 -13.14
N ASP A 78 7.23 11.15 -13.98
CA ASP A 78 8.00 10.92 -15.20
C ASP A 78 7.93 12.12 -16.15
N ARG A 79 6.73 12.70 -16.36
CA ARG A 79 6.54 13.94 -17.13
C ARG A 79 7.27 15.16 -16.54
N LEU A 80 7.57 15.14 -15.24
CA LEU A 80 8.35 16.18 -14.55
C LEU A 80 9.86 15.87 -14.52
N GLY A 81 10.30 14.82 -15.22
CA GLY A 81 11.71 14.44 -15.37
C GLY A 81 12.31 13.71 -14.17
N TYR A 82 11.48 13.09 -13.33
CA TYR A 82 11.97 12.21 -12.28
C TYR A 82 12.52 10.92 -12.88
N TYR A 83 13.67 10.46 -12.39
CA TYR A 83 14.12 9.10 -12.62
C TYR A 83 13.10 8.12 -12.04
N GLY A 84 12.54 7.25 -12.88
CA GLY A 84 11.44 6.36 -12.51
C GLY A 84 11.80 4.88 -12.65
N LYS A 85 11.97 4.13 -11.54
CA LYS A 85 12.29 2.70 -11.60
C LYS A 85 11.53 1.90 -10.56
N ALA A 86 11.15 0.66 -10.93
CA ALA A 86 10.48 -0.24 -10.03
C ALA A 86 11.34 -1.49 -9.74
N PHE A 87 11.20 -2.01 -8.51
CA PHE A 87 12.00 -3.11 -7.98
C PHE A 87 11.12 -4.16 -7.31
N HIS A 88 11.49 -5.43 -7.49
CA HIS A 88 10.88 -6.56 -6.81
C HIS A 88 11.87 -7.70 -6.66
N ASN A 89 11.96 -8.30 -5.51
CA ASN A 89 12.91 -9.38 -5.25
C ASN A 89 12.38 -10.78 -5.61
N ASN A 90 11.29 -10.87 -6.38
CA ASN A 90 10.79 -12.10 -7.00
C ASN A 90 10.93 -12.04 -8.53
N SER A 91 10.49 -13.07 -9.24
CA SER A 91 10.63 -13.21 -10.70
C SER A 91 10.12 -11.96 -11.45
N TYR A 92 10.96 -11.40 -12.32
CA TYR A 92 10.68 -10.17 -13.04
C TYR A 92 9.48 -10.28 -14.00
N THR A 93 9.17 -11.49 -14.48
CA THR A 93 8.03 -11.73 -15.38
C THR A 93 6.72 -12.02 -14.64
N TYR A 94 6.79 -12.26 -13.33
CA TYR A 94 5.60 -12.63 -12.57
C TYR A 94 4.60 -11.47 -12.59
N TYR A 95 3.35 -11.76 -12.93
CA TYR A 95 2.28 -10.77 -13.20
C TYR A 95 2.61 -9.74 -14.28
N ASN A 96 3.57 -10.01 -15.17
CA ASN A 96 4.04 -9.07 -16.20
C ASN A 96 4.60 -7.76 -15.65
N ARG A 97 5.16 -7.75 -14.43
CA ARG A 97 5.63 -6.52 -13.78
C ARG A 97 6.67 -5.74 -14.59
N HIS A 98 7.49 -6.42 -15.36
CA HIS A 98 8.46 -5.79 -16.28
C HIS A 98 7.82 -4.97 -17.41
N LEU A 99 6.52 -5.17 -17.67
CA LEU A 99 5.73 -4.41 -18.64
C LEU A 99 4.79 -3.43 -17.94
N THR A 100 4.07 -3.92 -16.91
CA THR A 100 3.08 -3.10 -16.20
C THR A 100 3.73 -1.88 -15.54
N HIS A 101 4.82 -2.05 -14.79
CA HIS A 101 5.45 -0.94 -14.07
C HIS A 101 6.09 0.09 -15.00
N VAL A 102 6.70 -0.34 -16.10
CA VAL A 102 7.22 0.59 -17.11
C VAL A 102 6.08 1.46 -17.65
N ASN A 103 4.93 0.86 -17.94
CA ASN A 103 3.76 1.58 -18.45
C ASN A 103 2.99 2.37 -17.38
N LEU A 104 3.28 2.15 -16.09
CA LEU A 104 2.76 2.92 -14.96
C LEU A 104 3.64 4.14 -14.62
N GLY A 105 4.65 4.44 -15.48
CA GLY A 105 5.52 5.61 -15.38
C GLY A 105 6.85 5.37 -14.67
N TYR A 106 7.24 4.12 -14.45
CA TYR A 106 8.60 3.77 -14.03
C TYR A 106 9.46 3.50 -15.25
N SER A 107 9.65 4.55 -16.08
CA SER A 107 10.18 4.49 -17.45
C SER A 107 11.64 4.06 -17.53
N ASP A 108 12.45 4.23 -16.46
CA ASP A 108 13.83 3.71 -16.36
C ASP A 108 13.87 2.20 -16.08
N GLY A 109 12.72 1.54 -16.05
CA GLY A 109 12.58 0.10 -16.10
C GLY A 109 12.13 -0.55 -14.81
N PHE A 110 12.02 -1.88 -14.91
CA PHE A 110 11.70 -2.78 -13.80
C PHE A 110 12.85 -3.76 -13.59
N MET A 111 13.26 -3.96 -12.34
CA MET A 111 14.24 -4.95 -11.96
C MET A 111 13.63 -5.96 -10.99
N GLY A 112 13.68 -7.23 -11.40
CA GLY A 112 13.30 -8.37 -10.55
C GLY A 112 14.29 -9.52 -10.69
N TYR A 113 14.00 -10.64 -10.04
CA TYR A 113 14.85 -11.82 -10.15
C TYR A 113 14.78 -12.38 -11.57
N GLY A 114 15.95 -12.57 -12.18
CA GLY A 114 16.12 -13.00 -13.58
C GLY A 114 16.40 -11.87 -14.58
N ASN A 115 16.38 -10.60 -14.15
CA ASN A 115 16.86 -9.48 -14.96
C ASN A 115 17.68 -8.45 -14.16
N GLY A 116 18.42 -8.93 -13.15
CA GLY A 116 19.41 -8.14 -12.43
C GLY A 116 19.33 -8.23 -10.91
N MET A 117 18.16 -8.54 -10.33
CA MET A 117 17.97 -8.63 -8.88
C MET A 117 18.76 -9.79 -8.26
N GLU A 118 19.02 -10.86 -9.00
CA GLU A 118 19.83 -12.01 -8.57
C GLU A 118 21.27 -11.65 -8.19
N LYS A 119 21.75 -10.46 -8.54
CA LYS A 119 23.05 -9.93 -8.12
C LYS A 119 23.08 -9.49 -6.65
N TYR A 120 21.90 -9.20 -6.11
CA TYR A 120 21.76 -8.58 -4.80
C TYR A 120 21.16 -9.54 -3.76
N VAL A 121 20.22 -10.39 -4.18
CA VAL A 121 19.50 -11.30 -3.27
C VAL A 121 19.99 -12.74 -3.42
N LYS A 122 19.91 -13.52 -2.33
CA LYS A 122 20.54 -14.85 -2.24
C LYS A 122 19.75 -16.01 -2.87
N GLY A 123 18.62 -15.76 -3.49
CA GLY A 123 17.79 -16.82 -4.08
C GLY A 123 17.09 -17.72 -3.07
N LEU A 124 16.84 -17.21 -1.87
CA LEU A 124 16.03 -17.86 -0.84
C LEU A 124 14.53 -17.60 -1.09
N TRP A 125 13.65 -18.33 -0.41
CA TRP A 125 12.23 -18.07 -0.50
C TRP A 125 11.58 -17.84 0.88
N PRO A 126 10.84 -16.74 1.06
CA PRO A 126 10.94 -15.52 0.26
C PRO A 126 12.32 -14.90 0.36
N GLN A 127 12.63 -13.98 -0.57
CA GLN A 127 13.90 -13.30 -0.58
C GLN A 127 13.90 -12.09 0.36
N SER A 128 15.10 -11.59 0.70
CA SER A 128 15.27 -10.48 1.62
C SER A 128 14.93 -9.14 0.98
N ASP A 129 14.03 -8.38 1.61
CA ASP A 129 13.73 -7.00 1.23
C ASP A 129 14.89 -6.07 1.58
N LEU A 130 15.61 -6.32 2.68
CA LEU A 130 16.83 -5.60 3.03
C LEU A 130 17.91 -5.75 1.96
N GLU A 131 18.19 -6.97 1.50
CA GLU A 131 19.18 -7.23 0.46
C GLU A 131 18.78 -6.54 -0.86
N MET A 132 17.50 -6.52 -1.21
CA MET A 132 16.96 -5.77 -2.34
C MET A 132 17.27 -4.27 -2.20
N MET A 133 16.95 -3.67 -1.05
CA MET A 133 17.18 -2.24 -0.80
C MET A 133 18.68 -1.91 -0.84
N GLN A 134 19.50 -2.68 -0.16
CA GLN A 134 20.97 -2.48 -0.14
C GLN A 134 21.61 -2.53 -1.52
N GLY A 135 21.11 -3.42 -2.39
CA GLY A 135 21.60 -3.54 -3.76
C GLY A 135 21.11 -2.45 -4.70
N THR A 136 19.88 -1.98 -4.52
CA THR A 136 19.24 -1.09 -5.49
C THR A 136 19.33 0.39 -5.14
N LEU A 137 19.29 0.76 -3.86
CA LEU A 137 19.38 2.15 -3.39
C LEU A 137 20.58 2.92 -3.99
N PRO A 138 21.82 2.35 -4.04
CA PRO A 138 22.95 3.05 -4.64
C PRO A 138 22.78 3.36 -6.13
N THR A 139 21.83 2.75 -6.82
CA THR A 139 21.61 2.97 -8.26
C THR A 139 20.84 4.26 -8.55
N TYR A 140 20.19 4.85 -7.54
CA TYR A 140 19.35 6.03 -7.75
C TYR A 140 19.49 7.14 -6.68
N ILE A 141 20.07 6.86 -5.50
CA ILE A 141 20.15 7.84 -4.40
C ILE A 141 20.91 9.12 -4.77
N ASP A 142 21.77 9.06 -5.80
CA ASP A 142 22.52 10.21 -6.32
C ASP A 142 21.79 10.96 -7.45
N LYS A 143 20.58 10.56 -7.81
CA LYS A 143 19.77 11.26 -8.80
C LYS A 143 19.20 12.55 -8.18
N GLU A 144 19.15 13.63 -8.95
CA GLU A 144 18.58 14.89 -8.51
C GLU A 144 17.10 14.76 -8.12
N LYS A 145 16.35 13.98 -8.92
CA LYS A 145 14.94 13.66 -8.69
C LYS A 145 14.72 12.18 -8.97
N PHE A 146 14.09 11.48 -8.05
CA PHE A 146 13.73 10.07 -8.27
C PHE A 146 12.33 9.76 -7.75
N ASN A 147 11.65 8.87 -8.46
CA ASN A 147 10.41 8.22 -8.06
C ASN A 147 10.60 6.71 -8.22
N VAL A 148 10.77 6.01 -7.13
CA VAL A 148 11.01 4.57 -7.15
C VAL A 148 9.90 3.80 -6.47
N TYR A 149 9.62 2.62 -7.00
CA TYR A 149 8.62 1.72 -6.48
C TYR A 149 9.25 0.42 -6.01
N TYR A 150 8.86 -0.04 -4.84
CA TYR A 150 9.22 -1.34 -4.30
C TYR A 150 7.99 -2.18 -4.04
N MET A 151 7.93 -3.38 -4.60
CA MET A 151 7.07 -4.46 -4.14
C MET A 151 7.92 -5.41 -3.30
N THR A 152 7.61 -5.55 -2.02
CA THR A 152 8.35 -6.45 -1.13
C THR A 152 7.86 -7.89 -1.22
N VAL A 153 8.56 -8.85 -0.63
CA VAL A 153 8.16 -10.26 -0.62
C VAL A 153 8.43 -10.99 0.70
N SER A 154 9.24 -10.41 1.59
CA SER A 154 9.64 -11.10 2.83
C SER A 154 8.45 -11.48 3.73
N GLY A 155 7.39 -10.67 3.72
CA GLY A 155 6.13 -10.92 4.43
C GLY A 155 5.25 -12.04 3.86
N HIS A 156 5.67 -12.71 2.76
CA HIS A 156 4.88 -13.76 2.11
C HIS A 156 4.60 -14.93 3.06
N SER A 157 3.45 -15.58 2.86
CA SER A 157 2.93 -16.67 3.70
C SER A 157 3.88 -17.86 3.84
N GLY A 158 3.57 -18.76 4.79
CA GLY A 158 4.40 -19.89 5.18
C GLY A 158 5.15 -19.62 6.49
N TYR A 159 4.56 -18.91 7.42
CA TYR A 159 5.14 -18.33 8.64
C TYR A 159 5.72 -19.39 9.61
N SER A 160 6.73 -20.12 9.15
CA SER A 160 7.53 -21.06 9.91
C SER A 160 8.99 -21.01 9.45
N LYS A 161 9.91 -21.55 10.26
CA LYS A 161 11.33 -21.56 9.90
C LYS A 161 11.64 -22.34 8.61
N ASP A 162 10.82 -23.34 8.30
CA ASP A 162 10.99 -24.15 7.09
C ASP A 162 10.22 -23.59 5.89
N GLY A 163 9.17 -22.79 6.13
CA GLY A 163 8.31 -22.24 5.10
C GLY A 163 8.67 -20.84 4.61
N ASN A 164 9.38 -20.06 5.45
CA ASN A 164 9.77 -18.68 5.11
C ASN A 164 11.19 -18.42 5.60
N SER A 165 12.09 -18.15 4.66
CA SER A 165 13.52 -17.94 4.96
C SER A 165 13.76 -16.69 5.82
N MET A 166 12.89 -15.68 5.74
CA MET A 166 13.02 -14.47 6.57
C MET A 166 12.50 -14.72 7.98
N THR A 167 11.48 -15.57 8.14
CA THR A 167 11.10 -16.10 9.45
C THR A 167 12.28 -16.85 10.09
N ALA A 168 12.93 -17.74 9.36
CA ALA A 168 14.10 -18.47 9.89
C ALA A 168 15.24 -17.52 10.29
N ARG A 169 15.53 -16.53 9.45
CA ARG A 169 16.61 -15.54 9.65
C ARG A 169 16.39 -14.70 10.91
N ASN A 170 15.16 -14.28 11.16
CA ASN A 170 14.82 -13.33 12.23
C ASN A 170 14.23 -13.98 13.47
N TRP A 171 14.17 -15.32 13.53
CA TRP A 171 13.48 -16.07 14.59
C TRP A 171 13.97 -15.73 16.00
N ASP A 172 15.26 -15.54 16.17
CA ASP A 172 15.82 -15.25 17.51
C ASP A 172 15.35 -13.93 18.10
N LEU A 173 14.85 -13.00 17.26
CA LEU A 173 14.31 -11.71 17.70
C LEU A 173 12.88 -11.81 18.23
N VAL A 174 12.17 -12.88 17.91
CA VAL A 174 10.73 -13.05 18.23
C VAL A 174 10.43 -14.29 19.08
N LYS A 175 11.38 -15.20 19.25
CA LYS A 175 11.16 -16.53 19.88
C LYS A 175 10.57 -16.45 21.29
N ASP A 176 10.90 -15.40 22.04
CA ASP A 176 10.49 -15.20 23.44
C ASP A 176 9.21 -14.34 23.56
N LEU A 177 8.63 -13.88 22.44
CA LEU A 177 7.37 -13.14 22.46
C LEU A 177 6.19 -14.05 22.89
N PRO A 178 5.15 -13.48 23.54
CA PRO A 178 4.01 -14.25 24.08
C PRO A 178 2.98 -14.61 22.99
N TYR A 179 3.45 -15.08 21.83
CA TYR A 179 2.61 -15.48 20.69
C TYR A 179 2.87 -16.93 20.29
N SER A 180 1.93 -17.50 19.53
CA SER A 180 2.12 -18.78 18.85
C SER A 180 3.29 -18.73 17.86
N ASP A 181 3.84 -19.87 17.50
CA ASP A 181 4.96 -19.94 16.55
C ASP A 181 4.56 -19.42 15.16
N GLU A 182 3.29 -19.53 14.78
CA GLU A 182 2.78 -18.96 13.53
C GLU A 182 2.82 -17.42 13.54
N VAL A 183 2.32 -16.77 14.59
CA VAL A 183 2.34 -15.31 14.73
C VAL A 183 3.77 -14.79 14.91
N LYS A 184 4.60 -15.47 15.70
CA LYS A 184 6.06 -15.17 15.77
C LYS A 184 6.70 -15.24 14.39
N GLY A 185 6.36 -16.25 13.59
CA GLY A 185 6.86 -16.40 12.23
C GLY A 185 6.46 -15.26 11.32
N TYR A 186 5.22 -14.79 11.42
CA TYR A 186 4.73 -13.60 10.71
C TYR A 186 5.48 -12.33 11.12
N LEU A 187 5.64 -12.09 12.41
CA LEU A 187 6.40 -10.95 12.92
C LEU A 187 7.86 -11.00 12.46
N ALA A 188 8.50 -12.17 12.56
CA ALA A 188 9.88 -12.39 12.10
C ALA A 188 10.06 -12.09 10.60
N ALA A 189 9.09 -12.49 9.77
CA ALA A 189 9.11 -12.20 8.32
C ALA A 189 9.04 -10.68 8.05
N ASN A 190 8.23 -9.94 8.81
CA ASN A 190 8.07 -8.49 8.70
C ASN A 190 9.25 -7.70 9.31
N LEU A 191 10.07 -8.30 10.18
CA LEU A 191 11.32 -7.69 10.63
C LEU A 191 12.31 -7.44 9.47
N GLU A 192 12.16 -8.14 8.36
CA GLU A 192 12.96 -7.87 7.18
C GLU A 192 12.55 -6.55 6.50
N LEU A 193 11.25 -6.22 6.51
CA LEU A 193 10.73 -4.92 6.09
C LEU A 193 11.23 -3.80 7.02
N GLU A 194 11.19 -4.02 8.35
CA GLU A 194 11.75 -3.07 9.33
C GLU A 194 13.21 -2.75 9.02
N LYS A 195 14.04 -3.76 8.80
CA LYS A 195 15.46 -3.60 8.46
C LYS A 195 15.67 -2.88 7.12
N MET A 196 14.82 -3.16 6.14
CA MET A 196 14.83 -2.47 4.85
C MET A 196 14.58 -0.98 5.03
N LEU A 197 13.58 -0.61 5.84
CA LEU A 197 13.24 0.79 6.12
C LEU A 197 14.30 1.48 6.96
N SER A 198 14.83 0.81 7.98
CA SER A 198 15.94 1.35 8.80
C SER A 198 17.12 1.71 7.90
N TYR A 199 17.53 0.79 7.02
CA TYR A 199 18.61 1.03 6.08
C TYR A 199 18.30 2.20 5.11
N LEU A 200 17.08 2.25 4.57
CA LEU A 200 16.66 3.34 3.68
C LEU A 200 16.75 4.70 4.37
N VAL A 201 16.15 4.83 5.55
CA VAL A 201 16.13 6.09 6.31
C VAL A 201 17.54 6.53 6.70
N GLU A 202 18.36 5.61 7.22
CA GLU A 202 19.75 5.90 7.56
C GLU A 202 20.57 6.42 6.37
N GLU A 203 20.40 5.83 5.19
CA GLU A 203 21.12 6.27 3.98
C GLU A 203 20.62 7.62 3.45
N LEU A 204 19.29 7.89 3.53
CA LEU A 204 18.72 9.19 3.19
C LEU A 204 19.24 10.29 4.15
N GLU A 205 19.29 10.02 5.45
CA GLU A 205 19.83 10.93 6.46
C GLU A 205 21.35 11.18 6.26
N LYS A 206 22.13 10.13 6.05
CA LYS A 206 23.58 10.25 5.75
C LYS A 206 23.85 11.06 4.49
N LYS A 207 22.97 10.96 3.50
CA LYS A 207 23.05 11.72 2.26
C LYS A 207 22.58 13.16 2.42
N GLY A 208 21.84 13.49 3.48
CA GLY A 208 21.25 14.80 3.74
C GLY A 208 20.06 15.13 2.83
N ILE A 209 19.30 14.12 2.40
CA ILE A 209 18.11 14.28 1.54
C ILE A 209 16.84 13.73 2.18
N ALA A 210 16.86 13.36 3.44
CA ALA A 210 15.68 12.81 4.14
C ALA A 210 14.55 13.85 4.26
N ASP A 211 14.88 15.14 4.35
CA ASP A 211 13.92 16.25 4.40
C ASP A 211 13.21 16.50 3.06
N ASP A 212 13.79 16.05 1.96
CA ASP A 212 13.27 16.23 0.60
C ASP A 212 12.76 14.90 0.01
N THR A 213 12.74 13.82 0.80
CA THR A 213 12.32 12.48 0.35
C THR A 213 11.05 12.04 1.05
N VAL A 214 9.98 11.82 0.28
CA VAL A 214 8.72 11.26 0.78
C VAL A 214 8.76 9.73 0.73
N ILE A 215 8.55 9.08 1.87
CA ILE A 215 8.29 7.64 1.96
C ILE A 215 6.79 7.43 2.06
N CYS A 216 6.20 6.76 1.05
CA CYS A 216 4.83 6.31 1.04
C CYS A 216 4.81 4.78 1.07
N LEU A 217 4.32 4.19 2.18
CA LEU A 217 4.25 2.75 2.35
C LEU A 217 2.84 2.33 2.79
N THR A 218 2.33 1.28 2.20
CA THR A 218 1.14 0.56 2.67
C THR A 218 1.20 -0.92 2.27
N SER A 219 0.27 -1.73 2.79
CA SER A 219 0.17 -3.15 2.43
C SER A 219 -0.45 -3.34 1.04
N ASP A 220 -0.29 -4.54 0.49
CA ASP A 220 -1.06 -5.03 -0.65
C ASP A 220 -2.40 -5.66 -0.21
N HIS A 221 -2.44 -6.33 0.93
CA HIS A 221 -3.63 -6.96 1.53
C HIS A 221 -3.38 -7.33 3.00
N TYR A 222 -4.45 -7.69 3.72
CA TYR A 222 -4.31 -8.24 5.08
C TYR A 222 -3.56 -9.60 5.05
N PRO A 223 -2.96 -10.05 6.17
CA PRO A 223 -2.15 -11.27 6.20
C PRO A 223 -3.00 -12.56 6.18
N TYR A 224 -3.69 -12.82 5.05
CA TYR A 224 -4.56 -13.98 4.87
C TYR A 224 -3.80 -15.33 4.86
N GLY A 225 -2.48 -15.29 4.82
CA GLY A 225 -1.63 -16.46 4.98
C GLY A 225 -1.56 -17.01 6.42
N LEU A 226 -2.02 -16.24 7.41
CA LEU A 226 -2.23 -16.71 8.78
C LEU A 226 -3.49 -17.57 8.87
N SER A 227 -3.44 -18.58 9.74
CA SER A 227 -4.65 -19.34 10.13
C SER A 227 -5.67 -18.41 10.80
N LYS A 228 -6.93 -18.87 10.90
CA LYS A 228 -7.97 -18.14 11.66
C LYS A 228 -7.56 -17.87 13.10
N ASN A 229 -6.84 -18.80 13.73
CA ASN A 229 -6.33 -18.63 15.09
C ASN A 229 -5.17 -17.65 15.14
N GLY A 230 -4.27 -17.69 14.17
CA GLY A 230 -3.18 -16.73 14.03
C GLY A 230 -3.69 -15.30 13.83
N LEU A 231 -4.67 -15.10 12.94
CA LEU A 231 -5.33 -13.80 12.76
C LEU A 231 -6.01 -13.32 14.04
N LYS A 232 -6.75 -14.22 14.73
CA LYS A 232 -7.39 -13.89 16.01
C LYS A 232 -6.37 -13.46 17.07
N GLU A 233 -5.25 -14.14 17.13
CA GLU A 233 -4.17 -13.84 18.07
C GLU A 233 -3.51 -12.50 17.73
N LEU A 234 -3.15 -12.29 16.46
CA LEU A 234 -2.52 -11.06 15.98
C LEU A 234 -3.40 -9.83 16.24
N TYR A 235 -4.69 -9.91 15.97
CA TYR A 235 -5.64 -8.80 16.16
C TYR A 235 -6.19 -8.64 17.59
N GLY A 236 -5.75 -9.48 18.54
CA GLY A 236 -6.28 -9.47 19.90
C GLY A 236 -7.73 -9.93 20.01
N GLY A 237 -8.29 -10.55 18.98
CA GLY A 237 -9.67 -11.03 18.90
C GLY A 237 -10.05 -11.41 17.46
N THR A 238 -11.18 -12.12 17.30
CA THR A 238 -11.70 -12.38 15.95
C THR A 238 -12.17 -11.06 15.34
N PRO A 239 -11.70 -10.67 14.12
CA PRO A 239 -12.21 -9.48 13.45
C PRO A 239 -13.74 -9.53 13.31
N GLU A 240 -14.43 -8.53 13.89
CA GLU A 240 -15.89 -8.50 13.94
C GLU A 240 -16.50 -8.34 12.53
N ASN A 241 -15.77 -7.67 11.66
CA ASN A 241 -16.22 -7.37 10.31
C ASN A 241 -15.03 -7.19 9.34
N ILE A 242 -15.36 -6.92 8.09
CA ILE A 242 -14.37 -6.75 7.02
C ILE A 242 -13.45 -5.53 7.26
N PHE A 243 -13.96 -4.44 7.83
CA PHE A 243 -13.13 -3.25 8.10
C PHE A 243 -12.11 -3.51 9.19
N ARG A 244 -12.47 -4.22 10.28
CA ARG A 244 -11.48 -4.62 11.29
C ARG A 244 -10.41 -5.56 10.71
N ARG A 245 -10.80 -6.44 9.79
CA ARG A 245 -9.87 -7.34 9.10
C ARG A 245 -8.92 -6.59 8.18
N ASP A 246 -9.44 -5.63 7.40
CA ASP A 246 -8.70 -4.89 6.37
C ASP A 246 -8.05 -3.60 6.92
N HIS A 247 -8.21 -3.33 8.22
CA HIS A 247 -7.50 -2.24 8.90
C HIS A 247 -5.99 -2.45 8.76
N SER A 248 -5.30 -1.42 8.27
CA SER A 248 -3.88 -1.49 7.96
C SER A 248 -3.22 -0.15 8.30
N ALA A 249 -1.98 0.03 7.89
CA ALA A 249 -1.28 1.30 8.03
C ALA A 249 -0.95 1.89 6.65
N TRP A 250 -1.13 3.19 6.56
CA TRP A 250 -0.56 4.00 5.50
C TRP A 250 0.48 4.94 6.13
N ILE A 251 1.75 4.72 5.80
CA ILE A 251 2.87 5.56 6.22
C ILE A 251 3.11 6.58 5.11
N LEU A 252 3.03 7.85 5.47
CA LEU A 252 3.38 8.97 4.60
C LEU A 252 4.29 9.89 5.41
N TRP A 253 5.59 9.77 5.17
CA TRP A 253 6.64 10.36 5.98
C TRP A 253 7.66 11.12 5.13
N CYS A 254 8.18 12.19 5.71
CA CYS A 254 9.32 12.96 5.26
C CYS A 254 10.00 13.50 6.52
N ALA A 255 11.33 13.52 6.60
CA ALA A 255 12.01 13.91 7.83
C ALA A 255 11.69 15.34 8.27
N SER A 256 11.43 16.24 7.32
CA SER A 256 10.99 17.61 7.60
C SER A 256 9.69 17.73 8.40
N LEU A 257 8.88 16.66 8.48
CA LEU A 257 7.65 16.65 9.29
C LEU A 257 7.88 16.27 10.76
N GLU A 258 9.05 15.73 11.11
CA GLU A 258 9.28 15.19 12.46
C GLU A 258 9.37 16.26 13.55
N ASP A 259 9.79 17.46 13.18
CA ASP A 259 9.92 18.61 14.09
C ASP A 259 8.60 19.38 14.27
N GLU A 260 7.56 19.02 13.51
CA GLU A 260 6.24 19.64 13.56
C GLU A 260 5.24 18.80 14.38
N GLU A 261 4.14 19.42 14.82
CA GLU A 261 3.03 18.65 15.43
C GLU A 261 2.46 17.67 14.40
N PRO A 262 2.22 16.41 14.77
CA PRO A 262 1.72 15.41 13.84
C PRO A 262 0.39 15.81 13.18
N ILE A 263 0.32 15.69 11.86
CA ILE A 263 -0.92 15.84 11.12
C ILE A 263 -1.71 14.53 11.28
N VAL A 264 -2.87 14.58 11.91
CA VAL A 264 -3.70 13.40 12.16
C VAL A 264 -4.91 13.40 11.23
N VAL A 265 -5.04 12.36 10.41
CA VAL A 265 -6.21 12.07 9.56
C VAL A 265 -6.98 10.93 10.22
N SER A 266 -8.10 11.28 10.86
CA SER A 266 -8.96 10.35 11.61
C SER A 266 -10.23 9.93 10.85
N THR A 267 -10.46 10.50 9.67
CA THR A 267 -11.58 10.12 8.82
C THR A 267 -11.28 8.81 8.07
N PRO A 268 -12.31 8.00 7.75
CA PRO A 268 -12.10 6.77 6.99
C PRO A 268 -11.36 7.00 5.67
N THR A 269 -10.26 6.27 5.48
CA THR A 269 -9.39 6.35 4.30
C THR A 269 -9.08 4.96 3.74
N THR A 270 -8.75 4.87 2.47
CA THR A 270 -8.35 3.62 1.81
C THR A 270 -7.16 3.85 0.88
N SER A 271 -6.61 2.76 0.34
CA SER A 271 -5.57 2.83 -0.69
C SER A 271 -5.98 3.61 -1.95
N LEU A 272 -7.28 3.80 -2.19
CA LEU A 272 -7.78 4.63 -3.30
C LEU A 272 -7.47 6.12 -3.12
N ASP A 273 -7.26 6.56 -1.89
CA ASP A 273 -6.97 7.95 -1.53
C ASP A 273 -5.48 8.31 -1.67
N ILE A 274 -4.61 7.31 -1.85
CA ILE A 274 -3.15 7.51 -1.96
C ILE A 274 -2.82 8.37 -3.17
N LEU A 275 -3.28 7.98 -4.34
CA LEU A 275 -2.94 8.70 -5.60
C LEU A 275 -3.42 10.15 -5.59
N PRO A 276 -4.70 10.48 -5.29
CA PRO A 276 -5.13 11.87 -5.22
C PRO A 276 -4.38 12.69 -4.16
N THR A 277 -4.09 12.12 -3.00
CA THR A 277 -3.34 12.79 -1.94
C THR A 277 -1.90 13.09 -2.36
N LEU A 278 -1.18 12.11 -2.90
CA LEU A 278 0.17 12.32 -3.40
C LEU A 278 0.21 13.33 -4.55
N SER A 279 -0.75 13.28 -5.47
CA SER A 279 -0.84 14.25 -6.57
C SER A 279 -0.98 15.70 -6.08
N ASN A 280 -1.79 15.93 -5.03
CA ASN A 280 -1.90 17.22 -4.38
C ASN A 280 -0.60 17.63 -3.68
N LEU A 281 -0.03 16.76 -2.85
CA LEU A 281 1.20 17.05 -2.11
C LEU A 281 2.40 17.36 -3.01
N PHE A 282 2.49 16.70 -4.16
CA PHE A 282 3.54 16.98 -5.17
C PHE A 282 3.18 18.11 -6.12
N GLY A 283 1.98 18.71 -6.02
CA GLY A 283 1.52 19.79 -6.90
C GLY A 283 1.48 19.39 -8.37
N THR A 284 1.19 18.12 -8.66
CA THR A 284 1.15 17.60 -10.03
C THR A 284 -0.18 17.95 -10.73
N GLU A 285 -0.20 17.90 -12.06
CA GLU A 285 -1.43 18.06 -12.84
C GLU A 285 -2.37 16.86 -12.59
N PHE A 286 -3.50 17.12 -11.94
CA PHE A 286 -4.41 16.11 -11.47
C PHE A 286 -5.87 16.57 -11.52
N ASP A 287 -6.77 15.70 -11.98
CA ASP A 287 -8.22 15.92 -11.93
C ASP A 287 -8.85 14.90 -10.97
N SER A 288 -9.18 15.35 -9.75
CA SER A 288 -9.77 14.52 -8.69
C SER A 288 -11.11 13.87 -9.08
N ARG A 289 -11.82 14.41 -10.07
CA ARG A 289 -13.11 13.86 -10.58
C ARG A 289 -12.93 12.53 -11.31
N LEU A 290 -11.70 12.21 -11.71
CA LEU A 290 -11.34 11.00 -12.46
C LEU A 290 -11.01 9.80 -11.55
N PHE A 291 -11.14 9.95 -10.24
CA PHE A 291 -10.77 8.91 -9.29
C PHE A 291 -11.87 8.64 -8.26
N PRO A 292 -12.02 7.36 -7.85
CA PRO A 292 -12.98 6.99 -6.81
C PRO A 292 -12.56 7.46 -5.40
N GLY A 293 -11.24 7.57 -5.15
CA GLY A 293 -10.68 8.11 -3.92
C GLY A 293 -10.72 9.64 -3.87
N ARG A 294 -10.26 10.20 -2.77
CA ARG A 294 -10.15 11.64 -2.53
C ARG A 294 -8.73 12.02 -2.11
N ASP A 295 -8.38 13.27 -2.27
CA ASP A 295 -7.30 13.86 -1.48
C ASP A 295 -7.80 13.98 -0.03
N VAL A 296 -7.07 13.39 0.91
CA VAL A 296 -7.47 13.35 2.33
C VAL A 296 -7.46 14.74 3.00
N PHE A 297 -6.77 15.71 2.40
CA PHE A 297 -6.71 17.10 2.86
C PHE A 297 -7.79 18.00 2.23
N SER A 298 -8.65 17.43 1.37
CA SER A 298 -9.78 18.16 0.79
C SER A 298 -11.03 18.06 1.65
N ASP A 299 -12.00 18.93 1.39
CA ASP A 299 -13.34 18.89 2.01
C ASP A 299 -14.24 17.77 1.42
N ALA A 300 -13.72 16.90 0.56
CA ALA A 300 -14.48 15.81 -0.02
C ALA A 300 -14.86 14.79 1.05
N GLU A 301 -16.10 14.30 1.00
CA GLU A 301 -16.63 13.32 1.96
C GLU A 301 -15.78 12.06 2.02
N ALA A 302 -15.36 11.68 3.23
CA ALA A 302 -14.56 10.51 3.50
C ALA A 302 -15.41 9.24 3.40
N ILE A 303 -15.06 8.35 2.47
CA ILE A 303 -15.79 7.09 2.26
C ILE A 303 -14.77 5.97 2.02
N ALA A 304 -14.55 5.13 3.03
CA ALA A 304 -13.87 3.86 2.83
C ALA A 304 -14.87 2.84 2.27
N PHE A 305 -14.54 2.19 1.16
CA PHE A 305 -15.43 1.18 0.54
C PHE A 305 -14.64 0.06 -0.13
N ASN A 306 -15.31 -1.08 -0.35
CA ASN A 306 -14.70 -2.27 -0.93
C ASN A 306 -15.50 -2.84 -2.11
N ALA A 307 -14.97 -3.87 -2.73
CA ALA A 307 -15.58 -4.54 -3.89
C ALA A 307 -16.93 -5.25 -3.56
N ASN A 308 -17.25 -5.47 -2.28
CA ASN A 308 -18.51 -6.07 -1.83
C ASN A 308 -19.61 -5.03 -1.61
N TYR A 309 -19.34 -3.74 -1.90
CA TYR A 309 -20.21 -2.59 -1.63
C TYR A 309 -20.43 -2.29 -0.15
N ASP A 310 -19.60 -2.84 0.75
CA ASP A 310 -19.54 -2.35 2.12
C ASP A 310 -18.85 -0.99 2.14
N TRP A 311 -19.28 -0.13 3.02
CA TRP A 311 -18.66 1.19 3.16
C TRP A 311 -18.71 1.70 4.59
N LYS A 312 -17.75 2.56 4.93
CA LYS A 312 -17.65 3.27 6.21
C LYS A 312 -17.44 4.75 5.96
N THR A 313 -18.11 5.56 6.76
CA THR A 313 -17.99 7.02 6.82
C THR A 313 -17.94 7.46 8.28
N GLU A 314 -17.80 8.74 8.56
CA GLU A 314 -17.89 9.30 9.91
C GLU A 314 -19.25 9.10 10.56
N TYR A 315 -20.30 8.80 9.77
CA TYR A 315 -21.66 8.56 10.27
C TYR A 315 -21.93 7.10 10.64
N GLY A 316 -21.10 6.16 10.19
CA GLY A 316 -21.28 4.74 10.47
C GLY A 316 -20.83 3.83 9.33
N THR A 317 -21.12 2.54 9.52
CA THR A 317 -20.70 1.46 8.62
C THR A 317 -21.91 0.75 8.02
N TYR A 318 -21.87 0.52 6.69
CA TYR A 318 -22.89 -0.24 5.97
C TYR A 318 -22.33 -1.59 5.52
N PHE A 319 -23.04 -2.65 5.83
CA PHE A 319 -22.75 -4.02 5.43
C PHE A 319 -23.73 -4.47 4.32
N ALA A 320 -23.24 -4.53 3.10
CA ALA A 320 -24.09 -4.75 1.92
C ALA A 320 -24.73 -6.14 1.91
N SER A 321 -24.02 -7.18 2.37
CA SER A 321 -24.56 -8.56 2.45
C SER A 321 -25.73 -8.68 3.42
N GLU A 322 -25.80 -7.83 4.45
CA GLU A 322 -26.86 -7.80 5.45
C GLU A 322 -27.93 -6.75 5.14
N GLY A 323 -27.63 -5.82 4.21
CA GLY A 323 -28.47 -4.65 3.96
C GLY A 323 -28.57 -3.71 5.18
N LYS A 324 -27.60 -3.76 6.09
CA LYS A 324 -27.63 -3.12 7.41
C LYS A 324 -26.65 -1.97 7.49
N PHE A 325 -27.13 -0.84 8.01
CA PHE A 325 -26.28 0.28 8.43
C PHE A 325 -26.19 0.31 9.96
N VAL A 326 -24.97 0.47 10.47
CA VAL A 326 -24.68 0.62 11.90
C VAL A 326 -24.13 2.03 12.10
N PRO A 327 -24.87 2.95 12.72
CA PRO A 327 -24.36 4.30 12.97
C PRO A 327 -23.23 4.30 13.99
N GLU A 328 -22.36 5.30 13.90
CA GLU A 328 -21.38 5.60 14.95
C GLU A 328 -22.09 6.10 16.22
N ASP A 329 -21.54 5.76 17.37
CA ASP A 329 -22.13 6.13 18.67
C ASP A 329 -22.21 7.66 18.84
N GLY A 330 -23.40 8.13 19.16
CA GLY A 330 -23.64 9.54 19.42
C GLY A 330 -23.73 10.44 18.19
N VAL A 331 -23.72 9.87 16.98
CA VAL A 331 -23.79 10.63 15.72
C VAL A 331 -25.23 10.62 15.19
N GLU A 332 -25.77 11.78 14.86
CA GLU A 332 -27.06 11.92 14.20
C GLU A 332 -26.89 11.77 12.68
N VAL A 333 -27.55 10.76 12.12
CA VAL A 333 -27.45 10.45 10.69
C VAL A 333 -28.51 11.25 9.91
N PRO A 334 -28.10 12.05 8.90
CA PRO A 334 -29.07 12.84 8.12
C PRO A 334 -30.08 11.97 7.35
N ASP A 335 -31.29 12.46 7.17
CA ASP A 335 -32.31 11.79 6.37
C ASP A 335 -31.82 11.49 4.95
N GLY A 336 -32.04 10.27 4.48
CA GLY A 336 -31.65 9.82 3.14
C GLY A 336 -30.13 9.60 2.96
N TYR A 337 -29.31 9.80 4.00
CA TYR A 337 -27.85 9.67 3.94
C TYR A 337 -27.42 8.29 3.43
N VAL A 338 -27.93 7.22 4.04
CA VAL A 338 -27.55 5.85 3.70
C VAL A 338 -27.82 5.53 2.22
N ASP A 339 -28.97 5.93 1.69
CA ASP A 339 -29.30 5.69 0.28
C ASP A 339 -28.44 6.52 -0.68
N ARG A 340 -28.07 7.74 -0.29
CA ARG A 340 -27.14 8.60 -1.02
C ARG A 340 -25.76 7.94 -1.11
N ILE A 341 -25.19 7.46 0.00
CA ILE A 341 -23.86 6.83 0.01
C ILE A 341 -23.88 5.51 -0.75
N LYS A 342 -24.94 4.68 -0.59
CA LYS A 342 -25.12 3.46 -1.38
C LYS A 342 -25.10 3.74 -2.90
N ALA A 343 -25.76 4.80 -3.34
CA ALA A 343 -25.78 5.19 -4.75
C ALA A 343 -24.40 5.68 -5.20
N LEU A 344 -23.72 6.47 -4.36
CA LEU A 344 -22.38 6.97 -4.67
C LEU A 344 -21.36 5.83 -4.78
N VAL A 345 -21.32 4.88 -3.84
CA VAL A 345 -20.44 3.71 -3.89
C VAL A 345 -20.70 2.86 -5.13
N ARG A 346 -21.97 2.60 -5.48
CA ARG A 346 -22.31 1.90 -6.75
C ARG A 346 -21.78 2.62 -7.98
N ASN A 347 -21.89 3.95 -8.02
CA ASN A 347 -21.38 4.75 -9.13
C ASN A 347 -19.85 4.72 -9.20
N LYS A 348 -19.15 4.80 -8.07
CA LYS A 348 -17.70 4.66 -8.01
C LYS A 348 -17.24 3.28 -8.52
N MET A 349 -17.90 2.21 -8.09
CA MET A 349 -17.63 0.84 -8.56
C MET A 349 -17.87 0.70 -10.08
N ARG A 350 -19.01 1.20 -10.57
CA ARG A 350 -19.32 1.19 -11.99
C ARG A 350 -18.30 1.99 -12.80
N TYR A 351 -17.86 3.13 -12.28
CA TYR A 351 -16.84 3.95 -12.91
C TYR A 351 -15.51 3.18 -13.03
N CYS A 352 -15.03 2.52 -11.96
CA CYS A 352 -13.82 1.70 -12.01
C CYS A 352 -13.90 0.64 -13.11
N THR A 353 -15.04 -0.07 -13.21
CA THR A 353 -15.27 -1.09 -14.25
C THR A 353 -15.21 -0.48 -15.66
N MET A 354 -15.96 0.59 -15.89
CA MET A 354 -16.04 1.22 -17.21
C MET A 354 -14.71 1.86 -17.63
N ALA A 355 -14.00 2.48 -16.68
CA ALA A 355 -12.70 3.09 -16.93
C ALA A 355 -11.68 2.04 -17.36
N TRP A 356 -11.69 0.88 -16.69
CA TRP A 356 -10.80 -0.22 -17.04
C TRP A 356 -11.19 -0.87 -18.39
N GLU A 357 -12.46 -1.23 -18.59
CA GLU A 357 -12.95 -1.93 -19.80
C GLU A 357 -12.74 -1.12 -21.09
N ASN A 358 -12.80 0.20 -20.99
CA ASN A 358 -12.75 1.08 -22.17
C ASN A 358 -11.40 1.81 -22.30
N ASP A 359 -10.38 1.50 -21.50
CA ASP A 359 -9.13 2.25 -21.48
C ASP A 359 -9.40 3.78 -21.45
N TYR A 360 -10.24 4.20 -20.49
CA TYR A 360 -10.88 5.52 -20.46
C TYR A 360 -9.87 6.68 -20.51
N PHE A 361 -8.72 6.52 -19.86
CA PHE A 361 -7.68 7.55 -19.85
C PHE A 361 -7.05 7.76 -21.24
N ARG A 362 -7.03 6.72 -22.10
CA ARG A 362 -6.61 6.86 -23.48
C ARG A 362 -7.52 7.83 -24.25
N HIS A 363 -8.83 7.69 -24.09
CA HIS A 363 -9.79 8.59 -24.77
C HIS A 363 -9.70 10.03 -24.27
N LEU A 364 -9.29 10.25 -23.03
CA LEU A 364 -9.17 11.59 -22.46
C LEU A 364 -7.85 12.30 -22.83
N PHE A 365 -6.74 11.57 -22.86
CA PHE A 365 -5.40 12.17 -22.84
C PHE A 365 -4.53 11.81 -24.04
N GLU A 366 -4.80 10.71 -24.75
CA GLU A 366 -4.07 10.41 -26.00
C GLU A 366 -4.62 11.28 -27.13
N LYS A 367 -3.77 12.22 -27.61
CA LYS A 367 -4.09 13.15 -28.70
C LYS A 367 -3.55 12.67 -30.03
#